data_cf35edebeb379528863025b2ebae91f5
#
_entry.id   cf35edebeb379528863025b2ebae91f5
#
_cell.length_a   1.000
_cell.length_b   1.000
_cell.length_c   1.000
_cell.angle_alpha   90.00
_cell.angle_beta   90.00
_cell.angle_gamma   90.00
#
_symmetry.space_group_name_H-M   'P 1'
#
loop_
_entity.id
_entity.type
_entity.pdbx_description
1 polymer ?
#
loop_
_entity_poly.entity_id
_entity_poly.type
_entity_poly.pdbx_seq_one_letter_code
_entity_poly.pdbx_strand_id
1 'polypeptide(L)'
;MTAHNVGKLSDFTSGVMRGFELDGWSVAVLRLEDRFYAFDNFCTHEGVTFTSGYGVVAKNRVVCMLHSSAFDIATGEVLTGPAPDALKTYNVRVEADDVWVSDA
;
A
#
# COMPACT_ATOMS: atom_id res chain seq x y z
N MET A 1 -11.59 -7.35 -8.23
CA MET A 1 -10.94 -6.59 -9.32
C MET A 1 -10.14 -7.54 -10.20
N THR A 2 -10.05 -7.25 -11.48
CA THR A 2 -9.15 -7.99 -12.36
C THR A 2 -7.69 -7.61 -12.04
N ALA A 3 -6.75 -8.39 -12.57
CA ALA A 3 -5.34 -8.07 -12.39
C ALA A 3 -4.97 -6.83 -13.20
N HIS A 4 -4.22 -5.92 -12.60
CA HIS A 4 -3.76 -4.68 -13.22
C HIS A 4 -2.24 -4.66 -13.28
N ASN A 5 -1.69 -4.35 -14.45
CA ASN A 5 -0.28 -4.10 -14.61
C ASN A 5 0.01 -2.67 -14.13
N VAL A 6 0.79 -2.54 -13.07
CA VAL A 6 1.09 -1.23 -12.48
C VAL A 6 2.49 -0.73 -12.83
N GLY A 7 3.18 -1.41 -13.73
CA GLY A 7 4.47 -0.97 -14.23
C GLY A 7 5.53 -2.06 -14.22
N LYS A 8 6.76 -1.62 -14.42
CA LYS A 8 7.92 -2.50 -14.43
C LYS A 8 8.55 -2.57 -13.04
N LEU A 9 9.26 -3.66 -12.80
CA LEU A 9 10.02 -3.84 -11.57
C LEU A 9 10.90 -2.62 -11.27
N SER A 10 11.56 -2.10 -12.29
CA SER A 10 12.48 -0.96 -12.17
C SER A 10 11.79 0.37 -11.88
N ASP A 11 10.45 0.44 -12.00
CA ASP A 11 9.71 1.66 -11.68
C ASP A 11 9.54 1.86 -10.17
N PHE A 12 9.85 0.84 -9.38
CA PHE A 12 9.63 0.88 -7.94
C PHE A 12 10.95 0.96 -7.18
N THR A 13 11.09 2.00 -6.37
CA THR A 13 12.23 2.18 -5.46
C THR A 13 11.87 1.60 -4.11
N SER A 14 12.77 0.81 -3.52
CA SER A 14 12.54 0.22 -2.20
C SER A 14 12.23 1.31 -1.17
N GLY A 15 11.16 1.11 -0.40
CA GLY A 15 10.75 2.03 0.65
C GLY A 15 9.86 3.17 0.19
N VAL A 16 9.56 3.28 -1.11
CA VAL A 16 8.73 4.35 -1.67
C VAL A 16 7.39 3.79 -2.13
N MET A 17 6.30 4.29 -1.55
CA MET A 17 4.95 3.94 -1.97
C MET A 17 4.59 4.67 -3.26
N ARG A 18 3.90 3.97 -4.17
CA ARG A 18 3.31 4.59 -5.35
C ARG A 18 1.81 4.34 -5.34
N GLY A 19 1.03 5.38 -5.65
CA GLY A 19 -0.42 5.31 -5.68
C GLY A 19 -0.96 5.06 -7.07
N PHE A 20 -1.99 4.22 -7.17
CA PHE A 20 -2.65 3.89 -8.43
C PHE A 20 -4.16 3.88 -8.23
N GLU A 21 -4.88 4.35 -9.26
CA GLU A 21 -6.32 4.19 -9.32
C GLU A 21 -6.62 2.90 -10.07
N LEU A 22 -7.11 1.89 -9.37
CA LEU A 22 -7.44 0.59 -9.94
C LEU A 22 -8.94 0.34 -9.76
N ASP A 23 -9.68 0.28 -10.86
CA ASP A 23 -11.15 0.14 -10.84
C ASP A 23 -11.84 1.22 -10.00
N GLY A 24 -11.32 2.44 -10.05
CA GLY A 24 -11.86 3.57 -9.28
C GLY A 24 -11.49 3.57 -7.80
N TRP A 25 -10.54 2.73 -7.41
CA TRP A 25 -10.11 2.60 -6.02
C TRP A 25 -8.62 2.94 -5.89
N SER A 26 -8.28 3.72 -4.87
CA SER A 26 -6.89 4.14 -4.66
C SER A 26 -6.10 3.06 -3.90
N VAL A 27 -5.06 2.55 -4.55
CA VAL A 27 -4.21 1.47 -4.02
C VAL A 27 -2.76 1.94 -3.96
N ALA A 28 -2.11 1.71 -2.83
CA ALA A 28 -0.69 1.96 -2.68
C ALA A 28 0.08 0.66 -2.97
N VAL A 29 1.12 0.77 -3.76
CA VAL A 29 2.03 -0.35 -4.04
C VAL A 29 3.40 0.02 -3.49
N LEU A 30 3.97 -0.88 -2.71
CA LEU A 30 5.23 -0.67 -2.01
C LEU A 30 6.19 -1.81 -2.28
N ARG A 31 7.40 -1.46 -2.67
CA ARG A 31 8.51 -2.40 -2.75
C ARG A 31 9.38 -2.25 -1.52
N LEU A 32 9.68 -3.37 -0.84
CA LEU A 32 10.68 -3.44 0.23
C LEU A 32 11.70 -4.49 -0.16
N GLU A 33 12.84 -4.06 -0.66
CA GLU A 33 13.89 -4.91 -1.23
C GLU A 33 13.32 -5.77 -2.37
N ASP A 34 13.19 -7.08 -2.18
CA ASP A 34 12.67 -7.99 -3.22
C ASP A 34 11.17 -8.28 -3.08
N ARG A 35 10.52 -7.70 -2.08
CA ARG A 35 9.12 -7.99 -1.79
C ARG A 35 8.24 -6.82 -2.16
N PHE A 36 7.03 -7.14 -2.63
CA PHE A 36 6.02 -6.17 -2.97
C PHE A 36 4.79 -6.35 -2.11
N TYR A 37 4.19 -5.22 -1.77
CA TYR A 37 2.96 -5.16 -0.98
C TYR A 37 2.01 -4.17 -1.63
N ALA A 38 0.71 -4.45 -1.54
CA ALA A 38 -0.30 -3.51 -2.00
C ALA A 38 -1.41 -3.45 -0.98
N PHE A 39 -1.89 -2.26 -0.71
CA PHE A 39 -2.92 -2.01 0.30
C PHE A 39 -3.69 -0.75 -0.05
N ASP A 40 -4.85 -0.57 0.58
CA ASP A 40 -5.64 0.64 0.38
C ASP A 40 -4.79 1.87 0.66
N ASN A 41 -4.83 2.84 -0.24
CA ASN A 41 -4.00 4.05 -0.17
C ASN A 41 -4.66 5.15 0.65
N PHE A 42 -5.20 4.79 1.81
CA PHE A 42 -5.80 5.79 2.69
C PHE A 42 -5.85 5.27 4.13
N CYS A 43 -5.75 6.23 5.06
CA CYS A 43 -5.92 5.93 6.48
C CYS A 43 -7.41 5.70 6.75
N THR A 44 -7.76 4.59 7.39
CA THR A 44 -9.17 4.26 7.70
C THR A 44 -9.78 5.20 8.73
N HIS A 45 -8.96 5.93 9.48
CA HIS A 45 -9.43 6.94 10.43
C HIS A 45 -9.76 8.28 9.74
N GLU A 46 -8.86 8.77 8.87
CA GLU A 46 -8.97 10.11 8.30
C GLU A 46 -9.37 10.12 6.82
N GLY A 47 -9.21 9.02 6.12
CA GLY A 47 -9.47 8.98 4.68
C GLY A 47 -8.45 9.69 3.81
N VAL A 48 -7.35 10.18 4.40
CA VAL A 48 -6.27 10.83 3.63
C VAL A 48 -5.41 9.79 2.95
N THR A 49 -4.90 10.12 1.77
CA THR A 49 -4.07 9.19 1.01
C THR A 49 -2.63 9.20 1.52
N PHE A 50 -2.06 8.02 1.68
CA PHE A 50 -0.67 7.88 2.12
C PHE A 50 0.31 8.47 1.11
N THR A 51 0.06 8.25 -0.18
CA THR A 51 0.98 8.71 -1.23
C THR A 51 0.90 10.21 -1.51
N SER A 52 -0.06 10.91 -0.90
CA SER A 52 -0.14 12.38 -0.96
C SER A 52 0.66 13.07 0.14
N GLY A 53 1.54 12.32 0.82
CA GLY A 53 2.41 12.85 1.86
C GLY A 53 1.97 12.57 3.28
N TYR A 54 0.86 11.85 3.47
CA TYR A 54 0.35 11.53 4.80
C TYR A 54 0.83 10.18 5.35
N GLY A 55 1.49 9.38 4.53
CA GLY A 55 1.98 8.07 4.94
C GLY A 55 3.50 8.02 5.03
N VAL A 56 3.99 7.40 6.10
CA VAL A 56 5.42 7.14 6.28
C VAL A 56 5.61 5.64 6.47
N VAL A 57 6.53 5.08 5.69
CA VAL A 57 6.92 3.67 5.84
C VAL A 57 8.02 3.59 6.87
N ALA A 58 7.81 2.76 7.88
CA ALA A 58 8.81 2.53 8.94
C ALA A 58 8.86 1.03 9.22
N LYS A 59 9.92 0.38 8.79
CA LYS A 59 10.08 -1.07 8.89
C LYS A 59 8.91 -1.77 8.15
N ASN A 60 8.14 -2.58 8.83
CA ASN A 60 7.04 -3.34 8.24
C ASN A 60 5.67 -2.68 8.44
N ARG A 61 5.65 -1.36 8.65
CA ARG A 61 4.40 -0.65 8.90
C ARG A 61 4.30 0.63 8.10
N VAL A 62 3.07 1.05 7.82
CA VAL A 62 2.77 2.37 7.31
C VAL A 62 2.09 3.16 8.41
N VAL A 63 2.56 4.38 8.63
CA VAL A 63 2.07 5.27 9.69
C VAL A 63 1.38 6.46 9.05
N CYS A 64 0.14 6.75 9.49
CA CYS A 64 -0.58 7.96 9.09
C CYS A 64 -0.03 9.14 9.89
N MET A 65 0.39 10.18 9.19
CA MET A 65 1.02 11.36 9.82
C MET A 65 0.06 12.23 10.62
N LEU A 66 -1.26 12.10 10.41
CA LEU A 66 -2.21 12.98 11.10
C LEU A 66 -2.38 12.61 12.57
N HIS A 67 -2.62 11.35 12.88
CA HIS A 67 -2.86 10.91 14.27
C HIS A 67 -2.02 9.68 14.64
N SER A 68 -1.00 9.39 13.87
CA SER A 68 -0.04 8.30 14.14
C SER A 68 -0.64 6.90 14.16
N SER A 69 -1.76 6.68 13.49
CA SER A 69 -2.28 5.33 13.28
C SER A 69 -1.26 4.52 12.48
N ALA A 70 -0.99 3.31 12.91
CA ALA A 70 -0.02 2.45 12.25
C ALA A 70 -0.67 1.15 11.83
N PHE A 71 -0.30 0.69 10.63
CA PHE A 71 -0.85 -0.54 10.05
C PHE A 71 0.30 -1.46 9.63
N ASP A 72 0.10 -2.76 9.81
CA ASP A 72 1.04 -3.75 9.29
C ASP A 72 0.94 -3.78 7.77
N ILE A 73 2.06 -3.65 7.08
CA ILE A 73 2.09 -3.59 5.62
C ILE A 73 1.65 -4.91 4.99
N ALA A 74 2.03 -6.03 5.57
CA ALA A 74 1.73 -7.34 4.99
C ALA A 74 0.27 -7.77 5.21
N THR A 75 -0.31 -7.44 6.35
CA THR A 75 -1.66 -7.90 6.73
C THR A 75 -2.72 -6.82 6.71
N GLY A 76 -2.31 -5.55 6.79
CA GLY A 76 -3.22 -4.41 6.92
C GLY A 76 -3.73 -4.21 8.34
N GLU A 77 -3.34 -5.05 9.28
CA GLU A 77 -3.82 -4.99 10.65
C GLU A 77 -3.47 -3.67 11.33
N VAL A 78 -4.39 -3.12 12.11
CA VAL A 78 -4.13 -1.93 12.93
C VAL A 78 -3.19 -2.30 14.06
N LEU A 79 -2.03 -1.67 14.09
CA LEU A 79 -1.04 -1.88 15.16
C LEU A 79 -1.14 -0.81 16.23
N THR A 80 -1.51 0.40 15.84
CA THR A 80 -1.69 1.54 16.75
C THR A 80 -2.87 2.37 16.25
N GLY A 81 -3.84 2.63 17.15
CA GLY A 81 -4.99 3.48 16.82
C GLY A 81 -4.60 4.94 16.68
N PRO A 82 -5.56 5.81 16.35
CA PRO A 82 -7.01 5.65 16.47
C PRO A 82 -7.77 5.04 15.28
N ALA A 83 -7.08 4.55 14.24
CA ALA A 83 -7.78 3.97 13.10
C ALA A 83 -8.70 2.81 13.53
N PRO A 84 -9.97 2.81 13.09
CA PRO A 84 -10.94 1.81 13.54
C PRO A 84 -10.85 0.49 12.79
N ASP A 85 -10.38 0.50 11.54
CA ASP A 85 -10.42 -0.65 10.67
C ASP A 85 -9.06 -0.95 10.07
N ALA A 86 -8.81 -2.23 9.80
CA ALA A 86 -7.63 -2.67 9.09
C ALA A 86 -7.66 -2.15 7.64
N LEU A 87 -6.49 -2.06 7.02
CA LEU A 87 -6.37 -1.78 5.59
C LEU A 87 -6.67 -3.06 4.82
N LYS A 88 -7.41 -2.94 3.72
CA LYS A 88 -7.52 -4.03 2.77
C LYS A 88 -6.17 -4.20 2.08
N THR A 89 -5.72 -5.44 1.93
CA THR A 89 -4.50 -5.77 1.20
C THR A 89 -4.83 -6.47 -0.10
N TYR A 90 -3.87 -6.44 -1.03
CA TYR A 90 -4.03 -7.00 -2.37
C TYR A 90 -2.86 -7.92 -2.68
N ASN A 91 -3.06 -8.84 -3.62
CA ASN A 91 -1.98 -9.68 -4.12
C ASN A 91 -1.11 -8.88 -5.08
N VAL A 92 0.19 -9.08 -4.98
CA VAL A 92 1.13 -8.55 -5.96
C VAL A 92 1.91 -9.71 -6.55
N ARG A 93 1.96 -9.75 -7.88
CA ARG A 93 2.68 -10.78 -8.62
C ARG A 93 3.64 -10.11 -9.59
N VAL A 94 4.86 -10.63 -9.65
CA VAL A 94 5.86 -10.17 -10.62
C VAL A 94 6.01 -11.25 -11.68
N GLU A 95 5.80 -10.89 -12.95
CA GLU A 95 5.98 -11.78 -14.08
C GLU A 95 6.78 -11.07 -15.17
N ALA A 96 7.92 -11.64 -15.57
CA ALA A 96 8.74 -11.09 -16.66
C ALA A 96 8.98 -9.58 -16.50
N ASP A 97 9.34 -9.16 -15.31
CA ASP A 97 9.59 -7.75 -14.95
C ASP A 97 8.33 -6.87 -14.84
N ASP A 98 7.15 -7.38 -15.12
CA ASP A 98 5.90 -6.65 -14.91
C ASP A 98 5.36 -6.90 -13.50
N VAL A 99 4.83 -5.84 -12.89
CA VAL A 99 4.22 -5.90 -11.57
C VAL A 99 2.70 -5.86 -11.72
N TRP A 100 2.03 -6.87 -11.19
CA TRP A 100 0.58 -7.04 -11.29
C TRP A 100 -0.07 -7.00 -9.92
N VAL A 101 -1.18 -6.28 -9.82
CA VAL A 101 -1.98 -6.19 -8.59
C VAL A 101 -3.37 -6.73 -8.84
N SER A 102 -3.85 -7.58 -7.93
CA SER A 102 -5.21 -8.14 -7.98
C SER A 102 -5.77 -8.30 -6.57
N ASP A 103 -7.06 -8.59 -6.48
CA ASP A 103 -7.67 -8.88 -5.17
C ASP A 103 -7.01 -10.10 -4.54
N ALA A 104 -6.85 -10.02 -3.24
CA ALA A 104 -6.33 -11.12 -2.44
C ALA A 104 -7.31 -12.28 -2.36
#